data_28c718812017570b437f920f09755dba
#
_entry.id   28c718812017570b437f920f09755dba
#
_cell.length_a   1.000
_cell.length_b   1.000
_cell.length_c   1.000
_cell.angle_alpha   90.00
_cell.angle_beta   90.00
_cell.angle_gamma   90.00
#
_symmetry.space_group_name_H-M   'P 1'
#
loop_
_entity.id
_entity.type
_entity.pdbx_description
1 polymer ?
#
loop_
_entity_poly.entity_id
_entity_poly.type
_entity_poly.pdbx_seq_one_letter_code
_entity_poly.pdbx_strand_id
1 'polypeptide(L)'
;MCAYAWNMETTLDGEQVLSDEGYSAFDEERWAPEPPKSKSRTAFERDRARLIHSSALRRLGAKSQILIAGTDDFARTRLTHTLEVAQIGRQIGALLGCDPDVVDCACLAHDLGHPPFGHNGERALADIAGNIGGFEGNAQTMRILTRLEPKIFHPDGRSAGVNLTRAALDAAVKYPWTLAEADQHPKGERSKKFCVYPDDEPVFRRAPGRQAHGMPDHGPFG
;
A
#
# COMPACT_ATOMS: atom_id res chain seq x y z
N MET A 1 -2.51 4.05 8.14
CA MET A 1 -1.97 4.35 9.48
C MET A 1 -1.50 3.03 10.05
N CYS A 2 -0.19 2.87 10.28
CA CYS A 2 0.42 1.62 10.74
C CYS A 2 -0.27 1.13 12.03
N ALA A 3 -0.87 -0.07 12.00
CA ALA A 3 -1.56 -0.65 13.16
C ALA A 3 -0.59 -1.19 14.24
N TYR A 4 0.72 -1.03 14.06
CA TYR A 4 1.77 -1.59 14.93
C TYR A 4 2.39 -0.59 15.92
N ALA A 5 1.88 0.62 16.06
CA ALA A 5 2.53 1.67 16.83
C ALA A 5 2.02 1.83 18.28
N TRP A 6 1.74 0.74 19.03
CA TRP A 6 1.36 0.88 20.44
C TRP A 6 1.95 -0.22 21.33
N ASN A 7 3.27 -0.19 21.51
CA ASN A 7 3.91 -0.65 22.74
C ASN A 7 5.03 0.36 23.09
N MET A 8 4.62 1.50 23.65
CA MET A 8 5.55 2.42 24.29
C MET A 8 5.75 1.97 25.73
N GLU A 9 6.81 1.23 25.98
CA GLU A 9 7.40 1.20 27.33
C GLU A 9 8.31 2.42 27.48
N THR A 10 7.86 3.40 28.23
CA THR A 10 8.63 4.59 28.59
C THR A 10 9.61 4.22 29.70
N THR A 11 10.89 4.06 29.38
CA THR A 11 11.96 4.07 30.39
C THR A 11 12.40 5.51 30.65
N LEU A 12 12.62 5.84 31.93
CA LEU A 12 12.85 7.20 32.47
C LEU A 12 14.26 7.78 32.25
N ASP A 13 15.04 7.26 31.31
CA ASP A 13 16.41 7.74 31.02
C ASP A 13 16.57 8.08 29.54
N GLY A 14 15.90 9.09 29.08
CA GLY A 14 16.25 10.01 27.98
C GLY A 14 16.92 9.54 26.68
N GLU A 15 17.28 8.28 26.52
CA GLU A 15 17.73 7.67 25.26
C GLU A 15 16.62 6.79 24.68
N GLN A 16 15.92 7.31 23.69
CA GLN A 16 15.06 6.51 22.84
C GLN A 16 15.94 5.58 21.97
N VAL A 17 16.21 4.39 22.47
CA VAL A 17 16.67 3.28 21.65
C VAL A 17 15.46 2.83 20.85
N LEU A 18 15.37 3.26 19.59
CA LEU A 18 14.43 2.68 18.62
C LEU A 18 14.86 1.23 18.40
N SER A 19 14.17 0.29 19.05
CA SER A 19 14.41 -1.13 18.85
C SER A 19 13.84 -1.56 17.50
N ASP A 20 14.59 -2.35 16.74
CA ASP A 20 14.15 -3.09 15.53
C ASP A 20 13.06 -4.16 15.85
N GLU A 21 12.47 -4.13 17.03
CA GLU A 21 11.61 -5.19 17.60
C GLU A 21 10.17 -5.20 17.07
N GLY A 22 9.82 -4.38 16.07
CA GLY A 22 8.45 -4.30 15.56
C GLY A 22 8.06 -5.34 14.50
N TYR A 23 9.01 -5.97 13.81
CA TYR A 23 8.73 -6.88 12.69
C TYR A 23 9.34 -8.27 12.91
N SER A 24 8.60 -9.30 12.51
CA SER A 24 8.98 -10.70 12.63
C SER A 24 9.26 -11.34 11.26
N ALA A 25 9.76 -12.55 11.25
CA ALA A 25 9.93 -13.33 10.02
C ALA A 25 8.60 -13.52 9.26
N PHE A 26 7.47 -13.51 9.97
CA PHE A 26 6.12 -13.56 9.38
C PHE A 26 5.80 -12.30 8.56
N ASP A 27 6.27 -11.15 9.01
CA ASP A 27 6.08 -9.87 8.32
C ASP A 27 6.91 -9.76 7.04
N GLU A 28 8.04 -10.48 7.00
CA GLU A 28 8.90 -10.58 5.82
C GLU A 28 8.44 -11.60 4.77
N GLU A 29 7.46 -12.47 5.10
CA GLU A 29 6.95 -13.45 4.16
C GLU A 29 6.38 -12.81 2.89
N ARG A 30 6.57 -13.48 1.74
CA ARG A 30 6.09 -13.05 0.43
C ARG A 30 4.95 -13.91 -0.08
N TRP A 31 4.13 -13.36 -0.98
CA TRP A 31 3.00 -14.08 -1.58
C TRP A 31 3.45 -15.31 -2.38
N ALA A 32 4.44 -15.15 -3.23
CA ALA A 32 5.11 -16.25 -3.90
C ALA A 32 6.49 -16.52 -3.27
N PRO A 33 6.87 -17.79 -3.08
CA PRO A 33 8.18 -18.12 -2.56
C PRO A 33 9.29 -17.66 -3.52
N GLU A 34 10.39 -17.19 -2.97
CA GLU A 34 11.56 -16.78 -3.72
C GLU A 34 12.81 -17.52 -3.21
N PRO A 35 13.79 -17.77 -4.10
CA PRO A 35 15.07 -18.31 -3.66
C PRO A 35 15.75 -17.36 -2.67
N PRO A 36 16.59 -17.88 -1.77
CA PRO A 36 17.34 -17.08 -0.81
C PRO A 36 18.09 -15.94 -1.50
N LYS A 37 18.02 -14.75 -0.91
CA LYS A 37 18.69 -13.54 -1.42
C LYS A 37 19.93 -13.22 -0.59
N SER A 38 20.81 -12.40 -1.16
CA SER A 38 21.96 -11.86 -0.43
C SER A 38 21.52 -11.15 0.85
N LYS A 39 22.26 -11.33 1.92
CA LYS A 39 22.03 -10.65 3.21
C LYS A 39 22.44 -9.18 3.23
N SER A 40 22.97 -8.63 2.13
CA SER A 40 23.40 -7.23 2.03
C SER A 40 22.28 -6.21 2.07
N ARG A 41 21.04 -6.63 1.91
CA ARG A 41 19.84 -5.79 1.99
C ARG A 41 18.75 -6.51 2.76
N THR A 42 17.96 -5.75 3.53
CA THR A 42 16.78 -6.26 4.24
C THR A 42 15.68 -6.65 3.25
N ALA A 43 14.64 -7.33 3.72
CA ALA A 43 13.46 -7.66 2.92
C ALA A 43 12.72 -6.39 2.48
N PHE A 44 12.63 -5.39 3.37
CA PHE A 44 11.93 -4.12 3.16
C PHE A 44 12.68 -3.18 2.21
N GLU A 45 14.02 -3.10 2.30
CA GLU A 45 14.84 -2.39 1.30
C GLU A 45 14.63 -2.94 -0.12
N ARG A 46 14.43 -4.27 -0.25
CA ARG A 46 14.12 -4.88 -1.55
C ARG A 46 12.74 -4.49 -2.05
N ASP A 47 11.76 -4.39 -1.18
CA ASP A 47 10.40 -3.99 -1.55
C ASP A 47 10.37 -2.56 -2.07
N ARG A 48 11.01 -1.65 -1.35
CA ARG A 48 11.22 -0.28 -1.81
C ARG A 48 11.89 -0.23 -3.18
N ALA A 49 12.98 -0.97 -3.37
CA ALA A 49 13.67 -1.02 -4.65
C ALA A 49 12.78 -1.57 -5.78
N ARG A 50 11.95 -2.58 -5.51
CA ARG A 50 11.01 -3.13 -6.49
C ARG A 50 10.00 -2.10 -6.97
N LEU A 51 9.45 -1.29 -6.05
CA LEU A 51 8.52 -0.22 -6.40
C LEU A 51 9.19 0.90 -7.18
N ILE A 52 10.36 1.37 -6.76
CA ILE A 52 11.10 2.42 -7.47
C ILE A 52 11.39 2.02 -8.92
N HIS A 53 11.70 0.75 -9.15
CA HIS A 53 11.99 0.23 -10.48
C HIS A 53 10.75 -0.29 -11.24
N SER A 54 9.54 -0.15 -10.70
CA SER A 54 8.31 -0.59 -11.36
C SER A 54 7.93 0.33 -12.52
N SER A 55 7.27 -0.24 -13.53
CA SER A 55 6.68 0.54 -14.62
C SER A 55 5.48 1.34 -14.10
N ALA A 56 4.76 0.79 -13.14
CA ALA A 56 3.62 1.45 -12.50
C ALA A 56 4.00 2.78 -11.85
N LEU A 57 5.12 2.84 -11.12
CA LEU A 57 5.60 4.10 -10.52
C LEU A 57 6.03 5.09 -11.60
N ARG A 58 6.80 4.66 -12.61
CA ARG A 58 7.23 5.53 -13.71
C ARG A 58 6.06 6.15 -14.46
N ARG A 59 4.96 5.40 -14.63
CA ARG A 59 3.73 5.89 -15.28
C ARG A 59 3.12 7.10 -14.60
N LEU A 60 3.36 7.30 -13.29
CA LEU A 60 2.88 8.47 -12.55
C LEU A 60 3.52 9.79 -13.07
N GLY A 61 4.67 9.72 -13.71
CA GLY A 61 5.30 10.89 -14.36
C GLY A 61 4.49 11.45 -15.53
N ALA A 62 3.65 10.64 -16.17
CA ALA A 62 2.76 11.06 -17.24
C ALA A 62 1.36 11.49 -16.75
N LYS A 63 1.11 11.49 -15.44
CA LYS A 63 -0.16 11.87 -14.82
C LYS A 63 0.02 13.16 -14.03
N SER A 64 -0.81 14.16 -14.31
CA SER A 64 -0.81 15.40 -13.54
C SER A 64 -1.47 15.21 -12.18
N GLN A 65 -1.04 15.98 -11.19
CA GLN A 65 -1.71 16.04 -9.89
C GLN A 65 -2.94 16.97 -9.93
N ILE A 66 -2.78 18.18 -10.50
CA ILE A 66 -3.83 19.22 -10.56
C ILE A 66 -3.92 19.84 -11.96
N LEU A 67 -2.79 20.15 -12.58
CA LEU A 67 -2.70 20.78 -13.90
C LEU A 67 -2.14 19.80 -14.95
N ILE A 68 -2.35 20.10 -16.22
CA ILE A 68 -1.79 19.27 -17.31
C ILE A 68 -0.26 19.32 -17.23
N ALA A 69 0.39 18.15 -17.15
CA ALA A 69 1.83 18.05 -17.12
C ALA A 69 2.43 18.68 -18.40
N GLY A 70 3.44 19.55 -18.24
CA GLY A 70 4.13 20.21 -19.33
C GLY A 70 3.56 21.56 -19.78
N THR A 71 2.50 22.07 -19.13
CA THR A 71 1.94 23.41 -19.39
C THR A 71 2.56 24.50 -18.54
N ASP A 72 3.22 24.13 -17.45
CA ASP A 72 3.88 25.03 -16.51
C ASP A 72 5.10 24.29 -15.93
N ASP A 73 6.23 24.97 -15.79
CA ASP A 73 7.46 24.44 -15.17
C ASP A 73 7.23 24.04 -13.69
N PHE A 74 6.19 24.56 -13.07
CA PHE A 74 5.78 24.24 -11.70
C PHE A 74 4.68 23.19 -11.61
N ALA A 75 4.20 22.63 -12.75
CA ALA A 75 3.15 21.62 -12.74
C ALA A 75 3.65 20.32 -12.10
N ARG A 76 3.13 20.01 -10.90
CA ARG A 76 3.48 18.81 -10.13
C ARG A 76 2.86 17.58 -10.80
N THR A 77 3.69 16.61 -11.20
CA THR A 77 3.22 15.29 -11.62
C THR A 77 2.88 14.45 -10.39
N ARG A 78 2.08 13.39 -10.59
CA ARG A 78 1.82 12.42 -9.51
C ARG A 78 3.09 11.73 -9.04
N LEU A 79 4.08 11.52 -9.91
CA LEU A 79 5.36 10.96 -9.54
C LEU A 79 6.12 11.88 -8.57
N THR A 80 6.22 13.18 -8.89
CA THR A 80 6.89 14.15 -8.01
C THR A 80 6.18 14.22 -6.65
N HIS A 81 4.85 14.30 -6.66
CA HIS A 81 4.05 14.26 -5.43
C HIS A 81 4.31 12.99 -4.61
N THR A 82 4.29 11.83 -5.25
CA THR A 82 4.52 10.54 -4.58
C THR A 82 5.91 10.47 -3.93
N LEU A 83 6.94 10.98 -4.60
CA LEU A 83 8.30 11.01 -4.06
C LEU A 83 8.42 11.96 -2.85
N GLU A 84 7.74 13.11 -2.88
CA GLU A 84 7.69 14.05 -1.74
C GLU A 84 6.95 13.42 -0.55
N VAL A 85 5.81 12.77 -0.79
CA VAL A 85 5.06 12.05 0.26
C VAL A 85 5.91 10.93 0.87
N ALA A 86 6.65 10.19 0.04
CA ALA A 86 7.54 9.12 0.50
C ALA A 86 8.68 9.67 1.37
N GLN A 87 9.28 10.78 0.97
CA GLN A 87 10.33 11.44 1.76
C GLN A 87 9.83 11.89 3.15
N ILE A 88 8.66 12.52 3.21
CA ILE A 88 8.07 12.97 4.47
C ILE A 88 7.61 11.77 5.31
N GLY A 89 6.92 10.82 4.69
CA GLY A 89 6.43 9.62 5.35
C GLY A 89 7.55 8.81 6.00
N ARG A 90 8.66 8.62 5.30
CA ARG A 90 9.85 7.94 5.81
C ARG A 90 10.38 8.59 7.08
N GLN A 91 10.46 9.93 7.12
CA GLN A 91 10.92 10.67 8.30
C GLN A 91 9.96 10.52 9.48
N ILE A 92 8.66 10.67 9.24
CA ILE A 92 7.64 10.52 10.29
C ILE A 92 7.61 9.07 10.80
N GLY A 93 7.69 8.08 9.89
CA GLY A 93 7.67 6.66 10.25
C GLY A 93 8.86 6.30 11.16
N ALA A 94 10.06 6.78 10.85
CA ALA A 94 11.23 6.58 11.68
C ALA A 94 11.06 7.15 13.10
N LEU A 95 10.47 8.36 13.24
CA LEU A 95 10.18 8.96 14.54
C LEU A 95 9.12 8.19 15.34
N LEU A 96 8.25 7.43 14.67
CA LEU A 96 7.22 6.61 15.30
C LEU A 96 7.65 5.15 15.54
N GLY A 97 8.93 4.82 15.30
CA GLY A 97 9.45 3.46 15.47
C GLY A 97 9.02 2.46 14.38
N CYS A 98 8.50 2.94 13.25
CA CYS A 98 8.23 2.09 12.09
C CYS A 98 9.51 1.88 11.27
N ASP A 99 9.65 0.73 10.61
CA ASP A 99 10.72 0.54 9.63
C ASP A 99 10.56 1.57 8.49
N PRO A 100 11.58 2.41 8.24
CA PRO A 100 11.47 3.50 7.26
C PRO A 100 11.25 3.01 5.83
N ASP A 101 11.70 1.82 5.46
CA ASP A 101 11.54 1.27 4.12
C ASP A 101 10.13 0.71 3.91
N VAL A 102 9.47 0.19 4.96
CA VAL A 102 8.05 -0.18 4.93
C VAL A 102 7.19 1.05 4.69
N VAL A 103 7.44 2.14 5.43
CA VAL A 103 6.68 3.40 5.28
C VAL A 103 6.91 4.04 3.91
N ASP A 104 8.17 4.09 3.46
CA ASP A 104 8.54 4.61 2.14
C ASP A 104 7.85 3.81 1.01
N CYS A 105 7.85 2.47 1.13
CA CYS A 105 7.17 1.57 0.21
C CYS A 105 5.66 1.86 0.13
N ALA A 106 5.00 2.01 1.27
CA ALA A 106 3.58 2.35 1.34
C ALA A 106 3.28 3.72 0.70
N CYS A 107 4.11 4.72 1.01
CA CYS A 107 3.99 6.06 0.44
C CYS A 107 4.23 6.08 -1.07
N LEU A 108 5.21 5.30 -1.58
CA LEU A 108 5.43 5.17 -3.02
C LEU A 108 4.26 4.46 -3.73
N ALA A 109 3.55 3.59 -3.05
CA ALA A 109 2.45 2.82 -3.62
C ALA A 109 1.11 3.59 -3.69
N HIS A 110 0.92 4.64 -2.88
CA HIS A 110 -0.40 5.20 -2.58
C HIS A 110 -1.22 5.64 -3.81
N ASP A 111 -0.55 6.11 -4.87
CA ASP A 111 -1.19 6.65 -6.09
C ASP A 111 -1.07 5.75 -7.33
N LEU A 112 -0.49 4.54 -7.21
CA LEU A 112 -0.20 3.67 -8.37
C LEU A 112 -1.45 3.32 -9.18
N GLY A 113 -2.56 3.06 -8.51
CA GLY A 113 -3.83 2.70 -9.13
C GLY A 113 -4.67 3.87 -9.63
N HIS A 114 -4.24 5.11 -9.40
CA HIS A 114 -5.00 6.28 -9.83
C HIS A 114 -5.06 6.39 -11.35
N PRO A 115 -6.26 6.56 -11.95
CA PRO A 115 -6.40 6.65 -13.40
C PRO A 115 -5.98 8.02 -13.93
N PRO A 116 -5.85 8.19 -15.26
CA PRO A 116 -5.78 9.50 -15.89
C PRO A 116 -7.01 10.35 -15.52
N PHE A 117 -6.86 11.66 -15.54
CA PHE A 117 -7.90 12.66 -15.23
C PHE A 117 -8.38 12.65 -13.76
N GLY A 118 -7.60 12.10 -12.85
CA GLY A 118 -7.85 12.14 -11.41
C GLY A 118 -9.21 11.54 -11.02
N HIS A 119 -9.92 12.19 -10.09
CA HIS A 119 -11.23 11.73 -9.63
C HIS A 119 -12.33 11.75 -10.70
N ASN A 120 -12.19 12.55 -11.76
CA ASN A 120 -13.14 12.51 -12.89
C ASN A 120 -12.99 11.20 -13.67
N GLY A 121 -11.76 10.80 -13.95
CA GLY A 121 -11.47 9.50 -14.57
C GLY A 121 -11.88 8.33 -13.69
N GLU A 122 -11.67 8.44 -12.37
CA GLU A 122 -12.09 7.43 -11.40
C GLU A 122 -13.62 7.23 -11.41
N ARG A 123 -14.40 8.32 -11.39
CA ARG A 123 -15.88 8.26 -11.49
C ARG A 123 -16.33 7.64 -12.81
N ALA A 124 -15.79 8.10 -13.94
CA ALA A 124 -16.15 7.56 -15.24
C ALA A 124 -15.86 6.05 -15.37
N LEU A 125 -14.71 5.60 -14.83
CA LEU A 125 -14.38 4.18 -14.80
C LEU A 125 -15.29 3.38 -13.85
N ALA A 126 -15.64 3.94 -12.70
CA ALA A 126 -16.56 3.30 -11.76
C ALA A 126 -17.95 3.10 -12.38
N ASP A 127 -18.46 4.10 -13.11
CA ASP A 127 -19.75 4.02 -13.81
C ASP A 127 -19.76 2.93 -14.89
N ILE A 128 -18.68 2.83 -15.68
CA ILE A 128 -18.58 1.82 -16.76
C ILE A 128 -18.34 0.43 -16.17
N ALA A 129 -17.53 0.31 -15.14
CA ALA A 129 -17.11 -0.96 -14.55
C ALA A 129 -18.13 -1.57 -13.57
N GLY A 130 -19.30 -0.92 -13.35
CA GLY A 130 -20.27 -1.36 -12.35
C GLY A 130 -20.65 -2.84 -12.45
N ASN A 131 -20.78 -3.36 -13.68
CA ASN A 131 -21.15 -4.76 -13.94
C ASN A 131 -20.01 -5.78 -13.78
N ILE A 132 -18.76 -5.31 -13.57
CA ILE A 132 -17.56 -6.16 -13.48
C ILE A 132 -16.80 -5.99 -12.17
N GLY A 133 -17.46 -5.48 -11.13
CA GLY A 133 -16.86 -5.30 -9.80
C GLY A 133 -16.46 -3.87 -9.47
N GLY A 134 -16.80 -2.90 -10.32
CA GLY A 134 -16.53 -1.48 -10.09
C GLY A 134 -15.07 -1.08 -10.39
N PHE A 135 -14.78 0.19 -10.13
CA PHE A 135 -13.42 0.73 -10.17
C PHE A 135 -13.18 1.62 -8.94
N GLU A 136 -12.05 1.42 -8.30
CA GLU A 136 -11.56 2.25 -7.21
C GLU A 136 -10.02 2.29 -7.22
N GLY A 137 -9.45 3.49 -7.09
CA GLY A 137 -8.01 3.71 -7.23
C GLY A 137 -7.16 2.92 -6.23
N ASN A 138 -7.62 2.77 -4.97
CA ASN A 138 -6.88 2.01 -3.97
C ASN A 138 -6.96 0.50 -4.24
N ALA A 139 -8.11 -0.01 -4.68
CA ALA A 139 -8.24 -1.40 -5.09
C ALA A 139 -7.38 -1.69 -6.34
N GLN A 140 -7.31 -0.75 -7.26
CA GLN A 140 -6.42 -0.85 -8.41
C GLN A 140 -4.94 -0.82 -8.00
N THR A 141 -4.56 -0.03 -6.97
CA THR A 141 -3.21 -0.08 -6.38
C THR A 141 -2.89 -1.48 -5.89
N MET A 142 -3.78 -2.07 -5.08
CA MET A 142 -3.61 -3.45 -4.58
C MET A 142 -3.44 -4.45 -5.73
N ARG A 143 -4.28 -4.36 -6.77
CA ARG A 143 -4.22 -5.22 -7.95
C ARG A 143 -2.91 -5.06 -8.74
N ILE A 144 -2.39 -3.83 -8.85
CA ILE A 144 -1.08 -3.59 -9.48
C ILE A 144 0.02 -4.28 -8.67
N LEU A 145 0.04 -4.11 -7.36
CA LEU A 145 1.07 -4.67 -6.47
C LEU A 145 1.07 -6.20 -6.44
N THR A 146 -0.10 -6.82 -6.57
CA THR A 146 -0.27 -8.26 -6.37
C THR A 146 -0.43 -9.07 -7.66
N ARG A 147 -0.67 -8.40 -8.79
CA ARG A 147 -1.00 -9.09 -10.05
C ARG A 147 -0.43 -8.42 -11.30
N LEU A 148 -0.67 -7.11 -11.51
CA LEU A 148 -0.48 -6.46 -12.81
C LEU A 148 0.95 -5.97 -13.07
N GLU A 149 1.79 -5.83 -12.06
CA GLU A 149 3.22 -5.51 -12.22
C GLU A 149 4.05 -6.80 -12.02
N PRO A 150 4.20 -7.67 -13.02
CA PRO A 150 4.69 -9.04 -12.86
C PRO A 150 6.20 -9.09 -12.66
N LYS A 151 6.64 -9.10 -11.42
CA LYS A 151 8.04 -9.28 -11.02
C LYS A 151 8.38 -10.75 -10.77
N ILE A 152 7.44 -11.47 -10.14
CA ILE A 152 7.57 -12.87 -9.75
C ILE A 152 6.31 -13.63 -10.17
N PHE A 153 6.48 -14.90 -10.44
CA PHE A 153 5.39 -15.80 -10.78
C PHE A 153 5.33 -16.96 -9.78
N HIS A 154 4.13 -17.42 -9.50
CA HIS A 154 3.91 -18.67 -8.80
C HIS A 154 4.33 -19.87 -9.67
N PRO A 155 4.54 -21.07 -9.08
CA PRO A 155 4.89 -22.26 -9.84
C PRO A 155 3.85 -22.66 -10.91
N ASP A 156 2.60 -22.25 -10.74
CA ASP A 156 1.51 -22.47 -11.69
C ASP A 156 1.44 -21.41 -12.81
N GLY A 157 2.40 -20.49 -12.86
CA GLY A 157 2.50 -19.44 -13.86
C GLY A 157 1.66 -18.19 -13.60
N ARG A 158 0.88 -18.14 -12.51
CA ARG A 158 0.15 -16.92 -12.12
C ARG A 158 1.12 -15.85 -11.63
N SER A 159 0.87 -14.61 -11.98
CA SER A 159 1.65 -13.46 -11.48
C SER A 159 1.42 -13.28 -9.98
N ALA A 160 2.51 -13.06 -9.23
CA ALA A 160 2.49 -12.58 -7.84
C ALA A 160 2.72 -11.06 -7.76
N GLY A 161 2.61 -10.35 -8.88
CA GLY A 161 2.84 -8.91 -8.95
C GLY A 161 4.26 -8.54 -8.59
N VAL A 162 4.42 -7.49 -7.82
CA VAL A 162 5.70 -7.01 -7.27
C VAL A 162 6.25 -7.99 -6.23
N ASN A 163 5.39 -8.80 -5.65
CA ASN A 163 5.67 -9.77 -4.60
C ASN A 163 6.30 -9.12 -3.35
N LEU A 164 5.62 -8.11 -2.82
CA LEU A 164 6.01 -7.42 -1.59
C LEU A 164 5.93 -8.37 -0.39
N THR A 165 6.64 -8.02 0.68
CA THR A 165 6.46 -8.63 2.00
C THR A 165 5.06 -8.35 2.54
N ARG A 166 4.64 -9.12 3.54
CA ARG A 166 3.35 -8.91 4.23
C ARG A 166 3.24 -7.51 4.80
N ALA A 167 4.26 -7.07 5.55
CA ALA A 167 4.27 -5.76 6.18
C ALA A 167 4.16 -4.63 5.16
N ALA A 168 4.95 -4.67 4.07
CA ALA A 168 4.91 -3.64 3.03
C ALA A 168 3.57 -3.63 2.28
N LEU A 169 2.99 -4.80 2.02
CA LEU A 169 1.68 -4.91 1.38
C LEU A 169 0.57 -4.38 2.29
N ASP A 170 0.60 -4.74 3.59
CA ASP A 170 -0.38 -4.25 4.56
C ASP A 170 -0.31 -2.73 4.73
N ALA A 171 0.89 -2.18 4.84
CA ALA A 171 1.11 -0.74 4.96
C ALA A 171 0.60 0.04 3.72
N ALA A 172 0.62 -0.57 2.53
CA ALA A 172 0.10 0.04 1.29
C ALA A 172 -1.43 0.07 1.22
N VAL A 173 -2.15 -0.65 2.09
CA VAL A 173 -3.61 -0.76 2.06
C VAL A 173 -4.28 0.33 2.89
N LYS A 174 -5.02 1.22 2.23
CA LYS A 174 -5.66 2.36 2.89
C LYS A 174 -7.07 2.05 3.42
N TYR A 175 -7.84 1.24 2.71
CA TYR A 175 -9.22 0.86 3.04
C TYR A 175 -9.29 -0.67 3.10
N PRO A 176 -9.07 -1.26 4.28
CA PRO A 176 -8.84 -2.70 4.42
C PRO A 176 -10.12 -3.54 4.34
N TRP A 177 -10.93 -3.33 3.32
CA TRP A 177 -12.18 -4.04 3.05
C TRP A 177 -12.47 -4.16 1.56
N THR A 178 -13.34 -5.11 1.22
CA THR A 178 -13.91 -5.28 -0.11
C THR A 178 -15.04 -4.27 -0.37
N LEU A 179 -15.51 -4.17 -1.61
CA LEU A 179 -16.69 -3.36 -1.92
C LEU A 179 -17.93 -3.81 -1.13
N ALA A 180 -18.14 -5.12 -0.95
CA ALA A 180 -19.27 -5.65 -0.18
C ALA A 180 -19.20 -5.30 1.32
N GLU A 181 -18.00 -5.24 1.87
CA GLU A 181 -17.76 -4.86 3.27
C GLU A 181 -17.78 -3.33 3.46
N ALA A 182 -17.56 -2.55 2.40
CA ALA A 182 -17.52 -1.08 2.46
C ALA A 182 -18.84 -0.48 2.97
N ASP A 183 -19.97 -1.07 2.62
CA ASP A 183 -21.30 -0.58 3.06
C ASP A 183 -21.54 -0.82 4.56
N GLN A 184 -20.81 -1.73 5.17
CA GLN A 184 -20.87 -2.04 6.61
C GLN A 184 -19.89 -1.20 7.45
N HIS A 185 -18.95 -0.51 6.81
CA HIS A 185 -17.94 0.28 7.49
C HIS A 185 -18.25 1.78 7.42
N PRO A 186 -18.27 2.53 8.55
CA PRO A 186 -18.68 3.95 8.57
C PRO A 186 -17.93 4.84 7.58
N LYS A 187 -16.64 4.56 7.34
CA LYS A 187 -15.85 5.27 6.32
C LYS A 187 -16.12 4.77 4.90
N GLY A 188 -16.37 3.48 4.73
CA GLY A 188 -16.72 2.87 3.46
C GLY A 188 -18.08 3.31 2.98
N GLU A 189 -19.10 3.25 3.83
CA GLU A 189 -20.47 3.71 3.56
C GLU A 189 -20.51 5.16 3.05
N ARG A 190 -19.77 6.07 3.72
CA ARG A 190 -19.73 7.50 3.34
C ARG A 190 -18.99 7.77 2.04
N SER A 191 -17.91 7.04 1.77
CA SER A 191 -16.99 7.35 0.67
C SER A 191 -17.08 6.37 -0.49
N LYS A 192 -17.73 5.21 -0.30
CA LYS A 192 -17.76 4.08 -1.25
C LYS A 192 -16.34 3.60 -1.65
N LYS A 193 -15.35 3.88 -0.81
CA LYS A 193 -13.97 3.49 -1.05
C LYS A 193 -13.67 2.11 -0.48
N PHE A 194 -12.92 1.33 -1.25
CA PHE A 194 -12.47 -0.02 -0.89
C PHE A 194 -11.07 -0.26 -1.45
N CYS A 195 -10.38 -1.29 -1.00
CA CYS A 195 -9.03 -1.60 -1.45
C CYS A 195 -8.87 -3.00 -2.05
N VAL A 196 -9.94 -3.79 -2.09
CA VAL A 196 -9.85 -5.19 -2.49
C VAL A 196 -10.95 -5.55 -3.47
N TYR A 197 -10.55 -5.97 -4.68
CA TYR A 197 -11.47 -6.65 -5.57
C TYR A 197 -11.63 -8.13 -5.15
N PRO A 198 -12.77 -8.77 -5.47
CA PRO A 198 -13.00 -10.18 -5.08
C PRO A 198 -11.87 -11.12 -5.49
N ASP A 199 -11.31 -10.94 -6.69
CA ASP A 199 -10.22 -11.78 -7.20
C ASP A 199 -8.89 -11.62 -6.44
N ASP A 200 -8.71 -10.51 -5.72
CA ASP A 200 -7.49 -10.18 -5.00
C ASP A 200 -7.61 -10.48 -3.50
N GLU A 201 -8.78 -10.95 -3.05
CA GLU A 201 -9.07 -11.29 -1.65
C GLU A 201 -8.10 -12.33 -1.05
N PRO A 202 -7.71 -13.40 -1.76
CA PRO A 202 -6.78 -14.39 -1.20
C PRO A 202 -5.43 -13.81 -0.78
N VAL A 203 -4.86 -12.92 -1.58
CA VAL A 203 -3.59 -12.27 -1.23
C VAL A 203 -3.77 -11.20 -0.16
N PHE A 204 -4.90 -10.51 -0.17
CA PHE A 204 -5.24 -9.51 0.83
C PHE A 204 -5.38 -10.11 2.24
N ARG A 205 -6.12 -11.22 2.40
CA ARG A 205 -6.31 -11.89 3.69
C ARG A 205 -5.03 -12.52 4.25
N ARG A 206 -3.99 -12.60 3.43
CA ARG A 206 -2.67 -13.04 3.87
C ARG A 206 -1.87 -11.95 4.60
N ALA A 207 -2.22 -10.68 4.49
CA ALA A 207 -1.53 -9.58 5.17
C ALA A 207 -1.71 -9.64 6.70
N PRO A 208 -0.74 -9.16 7.52
CA PRO A 208 -0.82 -9.17 8.99
C PRO A 208 -2.09 -8.47 9.51
N GLY A 209 -2.60 -8.95 10.63
CA GLY A 209 -3.80 -8.37 11.28
C GLY A 209 -5.13 -8.71 10.62
N ARG A 210 -5.15 -9.43 9.48
CA ARG A 210 -6.36 -9.72 8.70
C ARG A 210 -6.80 -11.17 8.73
N GLN A 211 -6.07 -12.04 9.46
CA GLN A 211 -6.52 -13.40 9.72
C GLN A 211 -7.60 -13.37 10.78
N ALA A 212 -8.86 -13.59 10.34
CA ALA A 212 -9.99 -14.02 11.15
C ALA A 212 -10.23 -13.27 12.48
N HIS A 213 -10.03 -11.97 12.52
CA HIS A 213 -10.73 -11.18 13.52
C HIS A 213 -12.04 -10.71 12.87
N GLY A 214 -13.12 -11.34 13.28
CA GLY A 214 -14.38 -10.60 13.37
C GLY A 214 -14.02 -9.26 13.99
N MET A 215 -14.47 -8.15 13.40
CA MET A 215 -14.13 -6.77 13.77
C MET A 215 -13.78 -6.66 15.23
N PRO A 216 -12.62 -6.09 15.63
CA PRO A 216 -12.48 -5.67 17.01
C PRO A 216 -13.57 -4.64 17.24
N ASP A 217 -14.38 -4.92 18.26
CA ASP A 217 -15.38 -4.01 18.80
C ASP A 217 -14.63 -2.73 19.25
N HIS A 218 -14.60 -1.75 18.37
CA HIS A 218 -14.14 -0.41 18.73
C HIS A 218 -15.25 0.19 19.57
N GLY A 219 -15.18 -0.07 20.87
CA GLY A 219 -15.99 0.60 21.86
C GLY A 219 -15.96 2.12 21.61
N PRO A 220 -17.00 2.83 22.01
CA PRO A 220 -17.18 4.25 21.72
C PRO A 220 -16.07 5.07 22.37
N PHE A 221 -15.19 5.64 21.56
CA PHE A 221 -14.41 6.78 22.02
C PHE A 221 -15.34 7.99 21.97
N GLY A 222 -15.66 8.46 23.21
CA GLY A 222 -16.29 9.74 23.42
C GLY A 222 -15.42 10.92 23.04
#